data_c0679a89dc7ec85402d181602d426ef0
#
_entry.id   c0679a89dc7ec85402d181602d426ef0
#
_cell.length_a   1.000
_cell.length_b   1.000
_cell.length_c   1.000
_cell.angle_alpha   90.00
_cell.angle_beta   90.00
_cell.angle_gamma   90.00
#
_symmetry.space_group_name_H-M   'P 1'
#
loop_
_entity.id
_entity.type
_entity.pdbx_description
1 polymer ?
#
loop_
_entity_poly.entity_id
_entity_poly.type
_entity_poly.pdbx_seq_one_letter_code
_entity_poly.pdbx_strand_id
1 'polypeptide(L)'
;MISLVALAGVFATIDEAAIAGLRRAASICNPAYECGGVVRVIPGGYEPSGVVTSRKPFGVSLEEFYGPDVVADFHTHICSIHNRPFADFFSPADAIANQGLHTVGYMLSLCDGNIRRYDPTQDDSDDEEVDFHSGRVIYLTIGHIVGWVSDEETFAWRIQL
;
A
#
# COMPACT_ATOMS: atom_id res chain seq x y z
N MET A 1 14.64 -2.86 13.87
CA MET A 1 14.22 -1.96 12.78
C MET A 1 15.32 -1.94 11.74
N ILE A 2 15.07 -2.47 10.55
CA ILE A 2 16.07 -2.45 9.46
C ILE A 2 15.60 -1.36 8.51
N SER A 3 16.23 -0.17 8.61
CA SER A 3 16.04 0.91 7.65
C SER A 3 16.78 0.55 6.36
N LEU A 4 16.04 0.31 5.32
CA LEU A 4 16.59 -0.01 4.00
C LEU A 4 16.59 1.24 3.13
N VAL A 5 17.76 1.65 2.75
CA VAL A 5 18.19 2.64 1.74
C VAL A 5 17.09 3.52 1.15
N ALA A 6 17.20 4.82 1.40
CA ALA A 6 16.38 5.85 0.76
C ALA A 6 16.45 5.74 -0.77
N LEU A 7 15.30 5.81 -1.43
CA LEU A 7 15.22 6.11 -2.86
C LEU A 7 15.58 7.60 -3.02
N ALA A 8 16.76 7.90 -3.50
CA ALA A 8 17.13 9.27 -3.87
C ALA A 8 16.44 9.62 -5.19
N GLY A 9 15.20 10.08 -5.13
CA GLY A 9 14.46 10.56 -6.30
C GLY A 9 13.38 11.55 -5.89
N VAL A 10 13.40 12.73 -6.51
CA VAL A 10 12.31 13.70 -6.42
C VAL A 10 11.36 13.43 -7.56
N PHE A 11 10.09 13.22 -7.24
CA PHE A 11 9.03 12.92 -8.20
C PHE A 11 8.14 14.15 -8.40
N ALA A 12 7.58 14.29 -9.60
CA ALA A 12 6.72 15.42 -9.93
C ALA A 12 5.32 15.31 -9.29
N THR A 13 4.85 14.08 -9.04
CA THR A 13 3.52 13.80 -8.49
C THR A 13 3.58 12.85 -7.31
N ILE A 14 2.54 12.88 -6.48
CA ILE A 14 2.36 11.94 -5.36
C ILE A 14 2.27 10.51 -5.90
N ASP A 15 1.52 10.29 -6.99
CA ASP A 15 1.33 8.97 -7.61
C ASP A 15 2.68 8.36 -8.02
N GLU A 16 3.53 9.13 -8.70
CA GLU A 16 4.86 8.65 -9.12
C GLU A 16 5.72 8.26 -7.92
N ALA A 17 5.72 9.07 -6.86
CA ALA A 17 6.48 8.79 -5.65
C ALA A 17 5.96 7.52 -4.94
N ALA A 18 4.64 7.40 -4.78
CA ALA A 18 4.02 6.24 -4.15
C ALA A 18 4.25 4.95 -4.95
N ILE A 19 4.09 5.00 -6.27
CA ILE A 19 4.36 3.85 -7.17
C ILE A 19 5.83 3.42 -7.08
N ALA A 20 6.77 4.36 -7.03
CA ALA A 20 8.19 4.05 -6.84
C ALA A 20 8.45 3.38 -5.47
N GLY A 21 7.81 3.87 -4.41
CA GLY A 21 7.85 3.25 -3.08
C GLY A 21 7.31 1.82 -3.07
N LEU A 22 6.16 1.59 -3.69
CA LEU A 22 5.53 0.27 -3.80
C LEU A 22 6.36 -0.72 -4.62
N ARG A 23 6.92 -0.29 -5.76
CA ARG A 23 7.84 -1.12 -6.56
C ARG A 23 9.08 -1.50 -5.75
N ARG A 24 9.59 -0.56 -4.96
CA ARG A 24 10.70 -0.83 -4.05
C ARG A 24 10.29 -1.84 -2.99
N ALA A 25 9.12 -1.67 -2.36
CA ALA A 25 8.59 -2.62 -1.38
C ALA A 25 8.46 -4.02 -1.99
N ALA A 26 7.86 -4.15 -3.18
CA ALA A 26 7.74 -5.42 -3.88
C ALA A 26 9.10 -6.09 -4.15
N SER A 27 10.16 -5.31 -4.41
CA SER A 27 11.49 -5.86 -4.75
C SER A 27 12.32 -6.33 -3.56
N ILE A 28 12.05 -5.84 -2.34
CA ILE A 28 12.93 -6.07 -1.18
C ILE A 28 12.24 -6.75 0.00
N CYS A 29 10.91 -6.74 0.04
CA CYS A 29 10.15 -7.29 1.16
C CYS A 29 9.91 -8.79 1.00
N ASN A 30 9.88 -9.49 2.13
CA ASN A 30 9.39 -10.85 2.14
C ASN A 30 7.87 -10.83 1.87
N PRO A 31 7.35 -11.57 0.89
CA PRO A 31 5.94 -11.57 0.52
C PRO A 31 5.00 -12.10 1.60
N ALA A 32 5.54 -12.71 2.65
CA ALA A 32 4.77 -13.15 3.82
C ALA A 32 4.43 -12.01 4.79
N TYR A 33 4.95 -10.81 4.56
CA TYR A 33 4.75 -9.65 5.42
C TYR A 33 4.33 -8.42 4.62
N GLU A 34 3.48 -7.62 5.21
CA GLU A 34 3.20 -6.30 4.66
C GLU A 34 4.38 -5.35 4.89
N CYS A 35 4.64 -4.57 3.86
CA CYS A 35 5.66 -3.53 3.86
C CYS A 35 5.05 -2.22 3.38
N GLY A 36 5.58 -1.12 3.86
CA GLY A 36 5.06 0.18 3.49
C GLY A 36 6.01 1.32 3.81
N GLY A 37 5.53 2.51 3.57
CA GLY A 37 6.21 3.76 3.86
C GLY A 37 5.27 4.94 3.64
N VAL A 38 5.83 6.13 3.67
CA VAL A 38 5.10 7.38 3.46
C VAL A 38 5.69 8.17 2.30
N VAL A 39 4.88 9.04 1.72
CA VAL A 39 5.32 10.04 0.74
C VAL A 39 5.32 11.40 1.40
N ARG A 40 6.43 12.11 1.27
CA ARG A 40 6.63 13.45 1.82
C ARG A 40 6.67 14.49 0.72
N VAL A 41 6.10 15.65 1.00
CA VAL A 41 6.34 16.83 0.18
C VAL A 41 7.69 17.42 0.56
N ILE A 42 8.52 17.67 -0.45
CA ILE A 42 9.84 18.28 -0.29
C ILE A 42 10.00 19.45 -1.28
N PRO A 43 11.01 20.32 -1.10
CA PRO A 43 11.28 21.33 -2.11
C PRO A 43 11.53 20.70 -3.49
N GLY A 44 10.69 21.04 -4.46
CA GLY A 44 10.78 20.56 -5.84
C GLY A 44 9.92 19.34 -6.18
N GLY A 45 9.17 18.77 -5.23
CA GLY A 45 8.27 17.65 -5.52
C GLY A 45 7.98 16.74 -4.35
N TYR A 46 8.00 15.45 -4.60
CA TYR A 46 7.62 14.40 -3.64
C TYR A 46 8.71 13.35 -3.52
N GLU A 47 8.87 12.79 -2.33
CA GLU A 47 9.85 11.74 -2.06
C GLU A 47 9.20 10.61 -1.24
N PRO A 48 9.34 9.33 -1.67
CA PRO A 48 8.95 8.21 -0.84
C PRO A 48 9.98 7.98 0.26
N SER A 49 9.54 7.64 1.46
CA SER A 49 10.41 7.20 2.55
C SER A 49 11.09 5.87 2.23
N GLY A 50 12.01 5.45 3.09
CA GLY A 50 12.47 4.07 3.13
C GLY A 50 11.30 3.12 3.42
N VAL A 51 11.39 1.91 2.86
CA VAL A 51 10.40 0.85 3.10
C VAL A 51 10.64 0.22 4.46
N VAL A 52 9.57 0.02 5.22
CA VAL A 52 9.58 -0.63 6.52
C VAL A 52 8.63 -1.83 6.56
N THR A 53 8.86 -2.74 7.49
CA THR A 53 7.97 -3.86 7.76
C THR A 53 7.89 -4.11 9.27
N SER A 54 6.69 -4.41 9.75
CA SER A 54 6.50 -4.86 11.13
C SER A 54 6.72 -6.38 11.30
N ARG A 55 7.05 -7.08 10.22
CA ARG A 55 7.17 -8.55 10.16
C ARG A 55 5.91 -9.27 10.63
N LYS A 56 4.77 -8.67 10.37
CA LYS A 56 3.44 -9.26 10.59
C LYS A 56 2.81 -9.55 9.23
N PRO A 57 2.06 -10.63 9.10
CA PRO A 57 1.39 -10.97 7.84
C PRO A 57 0.29 -9.96 7.46
N PHE A 58 -0.25 -9.26 8.44
CA PHE A 58 -1.29 -8.26 8.23
C PHE A 58 -0.94 -6.99 9.00
N GLY A 59 -0.85 -5.89 8.27
CA GLY A 59 -0.57 -4.56 8.78
C GLY A 59 0.91 -4.21 8.92
N VAL A 60 1.23 -3.03 8.46
CA VAL A 60 2.49 -2.34 8.70
C VAL A 60 2.21 -1.07 9.52
N SER A 61 2.97 -0.86 10.60
CA SER A 61 2.83 0.35 11.41
C SER A 61 3.69 1.45 10.82
N LEU A 62 3.05 2.55 10.42
CA LEU A 62 3.69 3.75 9.87
C LEU A 62 3.61 4.96 10.80
N GLU A 63 3.06 4.80 12.01
CA GLU A 63 2.76 5.90 12.94
C GLU A 63 3.97 6.79 13.23
N GLU A 64 5.16 6.20 13.39
CA GLU A 64 6.40 6.94 13.69
C GLU A 64 6.93 7.77 12.50
N PHE A 65 6.39 7.56 11.29
CA PHE A 65 6.81 8.25 10.08
C PHE A 65 5.94 9.46 9.73
N TYR A 66 4.77 9.58 10.36
CA TYR A 66 3.87 10.68 10.08
C TYR A 66 4.37 12.01 10.66
N GLY A 67 4.27 13.03 9.84
CA GLY A 67 4.63 14.42 10.16
C GLY A 67 3.85 15.37 9.26
N PRO A 68 3.98 16.67 9.45
CA PRO A 68 3.22 17.67 8.69
C PRO A 68 3.55 17.73 7.21
N ASP A 69 4.64 17.11 6.81
CA ASP A 69 5.12 17.00 5.43
C ASP A 69 4.62 15.71 4.73
N VAL A 70 3.98 14.79 5.46
CA VAL A 70 3.43 13.55 4.90
C VAL A 70 2.11 13.84 4.19
N VAL A 71 2.02 13.45 2.92
CA VAL A 71 0.85 13.65 2.07
C VAL A 71 0.19 12.35 1.64
N ALA A 72 0.92 11.24 1.72
CA ALA A 72 0.40 9.92 1.41
C ALA A 72 1.14 8.83 2.17
N ASP A 73 0.54 7.66 2.25
CA ASP A 73 1.19 6.42 2.63
C ASP A 73 1.06 5.37 1.53
N PHE A 74 1.90 4.35 1.61
CA PHE A 74 1.84 3.21 0.70
C PHE A 74 2.19 1.92 1.42
N HIS A 75 1.51 0.83 1.07
CA HIS A 75 1.79 -0.49 1.61
C HIS A 75 1.44 -1.62 0.64
N THR A 76 1.99 -2.81 0.90
CA THR A 76 1.68 -4.02 0.14
C THR A 76 0.66 -4.85 0.87
N HIS A 77 -0.29 -5.44 0.14
CA HIS A 77 -1.15 -6.51 0.63
C HIS A 77 -0.60 -7.86 0.22
N ILE A 78 -0.43 -8.75 1.17
CA ILE A 78 0.08 -10.09 0.91
C ILE A 78 -0.93 -10.93 0.12
N CYS A 79 -0.42 -11.87 -0.67
CA CYS A 79 -1.26 -12.83 -1.38
C CYS A 79 -1.27 -14.15 -0.62
N SER A 80 -2.39 -14.50 -0.02
CA SER A 80 -2.59 -15.80 0.61
C SER A 80 -3.92 -16.40 0.20
N ILE A 81 -4.08 -17.71 0.36
CA ILE A 81 -5.32 -18.41 0.05
C ILE A 81 -6.52 -17.88 0.85
N HIS A 82 -6.26 -17.31 2.02
CA HIS A 82 -7.30 -16.82 2.93
C HIS A 82 -7.74 -15.39 2.66
N ASN A 83 -6.85 -14.56 2.08
CA ASN A 83 -7.16 -13.15 1.84
C ASN A 83 -7.19 -12.77 0.35
N ARG A 84 -6.99 -13.74 -0.57
CA ARG A 84 -6.92 -13.46 -2.00
C ARG A 84 -8.10 -12.64 -2.54
N PRO A 85 -9.34 -12.87 -2.12
CA PRO A 85 -10.48 -12.07 -2.59
C PRO A 85 -10.42 -10.59 -2.14
N PHE A 86 -9.70 -10.30 -1.04
CA PHE A 86 -9.62 -8.99 -0.42
C PHE A 86 -8.28 -8.30 -0.60
N ALA A 87 -7.28 -9.01 -1.14
CA ALA A 87 -5.93 -8.48 -1.29
C ALA A 87 -5.84 -7.30 -2.26
N ASP A 88 -6.82 -7.13 -3.14
CA ASP A 88 -6.90 -6.04 -4.11
C ASP A 88 -7.76 -4.84 -3.62
N PHE A 89 -8.06 -4.77 -2.33
CA PHE A 89 -8.87 -3.71 -1.74
C PHE A 89 -8.21 -3.15 -0.48
N PHE A 90 -8.48 -1.87 -0.19
CA PHE A 90 -8.12 -1.29 1.10
C PHE A 90 -8.93 -1.93 2.20
N SER A 91 -8.29 -2.32 3.28
CA SER A 91 -9.01 -2.77 4.46
C SER A 91 -9.77 -1.60 5.11
N PRO A 92 -10.81 -1.85 5.90
CA PRO A 92 -11.47 -0.79 6.67
C PRO A 92 -10.49 -0.03 7.57
N ALA A 93 -9.45 -0.69 8.09
CA ALA A 93 -8.43 -0.05 8.92
C ALA A 93 -7.59 0.94 8.11
N ASP A 94 -7.22 0.60 6.86
CA ASP A 94 -6.46 1.48 5.98
C ASP A 94 -7.27 2.72 5.64
N ALA A 95 -8.54 2.53 5.24
CA ALA A 95 -9.44 3.63 4.90
C ALA A 95 -9.65 4.59 6.08
N ILE A 96 -9.90 4.04 7.29
CA ILE A 96 -10.05 4.84 8.53
C ILE A 96 -8.76 5.60 8.84
N ALA A 97 -7.60 4.98 8.67
CA ALA A 97 -6.32 5.64 8.92
C ALA A 97 -6.11 6.80 7.95
N ASN A 98 -6.33 6.61 6.66
CA ASN A 98 -6.18 7.67 5.66
C ASN A 98 -7.19 8.82 5.89
N GLN A 99 -8.44 8.51 6.25
CA GLN A 99 -9.44 9.52 6.62
C GLN A 99 -9.00 10.33 7.84
N GLY A 100 -8.56 9.65 8.89
CA GLY A 100 -8.15 10.30 10.14
C GLY A 100 -6.88 11.16 10.01
N LEU A 101 -5.98 10.78 9.13
CA LEU A 101 -4.72 11.46 8.87
C LEU A 101 -4.80 12.46 7.71
N HIS A 102 -5.91 12.48 6.97
CA HIS A 102 -6.09 13.28 5.76
C HIS A 102 -4.98 13.05 4.71
N THR A 103 -4.57 11.78 4.58
CA THR A 103 -3.54 11.36 3.62
C THR A 103 -4.14 10.52 2.52
N VAL A 104 -3.51 10.51 1.34
CA VAL A 104 -3.85 9.61 0.25
C VAL A 104 -3.21 8.25 0.52
N GLY A 105 -4.00 7.17 0.47
CA GLY A 105 -3.50 5.81 0.60
C GLY A 105 -3.15 5.18 -0.75
N TYR A 106 -2.05 4.42 -0.80
CA TYR A 106 -1.69 3.60 -1.94
C TYR A 106 -1.43 2.17 -1.50
N MET A 107 -1.98 1.22 -2.23
CA MET A 107 -1.88 -0.20 -1.93
C MET A 107 -1.45 -0.98 -3.17
N LEU A 108 -0.51 -1.92 -2.99
CA LEU A 108 -0.14 -2.90 -4.00
C LEU A 108 -0.65 -4.28 -3.62
N SER A 109 -1.54 -4.85 -4.43
CA SER A 109 -1.92 -6.25 -4.34
C SER A 109 -0.79 -7.14 -4.86
N LEU A 110 -0.20 -7.96 -3.98
CA LEU A 110 0.77 -8.97 -4.41
C LEU A 110 0.12 -10.18 -5.12
N CYS A 111 -1.23 -10.27 -5.13
CA CYS A 111 -1.95 -11.28 -5.90
C CYS A 111 -1.99 -10.96 -7.39
N ASP A 112 -2.32 -9.72 -7.71
CA ASP A 112 -2.70 -9.30 -9.07
C ASP A 112 -1.77 -8.22 -9.65
N GLY A 113 -0.88 -7.65 -8.83
CA GLY A 113 0.05 -6.58 -9.21
C GLY A 113 -0.61 -5.20 -9.35
N ASN A 114 -1.90 -5.08 -9.03
CA ASN A 114 -2.61 -3.81 -9.10
C ASN A 114 -2.12 -2.84 -8.04
N ILE A 115 -1.90 -1.59 -8.44
CA ILE A 115 -1.69 -0.48 -7.53
C ILE A 115 -2.95 0.36 -7.50
N ARG A 116 -3.56 0.48 -6.33
CA ARG A 116 -4.74 1.28 -6.09
C ARG A 116 -4.42 2.51 -5.26
N ARG A 117 -5.18 3.57 -5.51
CA ARG A 117 -5.15 4.85 -4.81
C ARG A 117 -6.49 5.09 -4.16
N TYR A 118 -6.49 5.45 -2.89
CA TYR A 118 -7.65 5.92 -2.14
C TYR A 118 -7.39 7.35 -1.65
N ASP A 119 -8.27 8.27 -1.99
CA ASP A 119 -8.22 9.66 -1.57
C ASP A 119 -9.49 9.97 -0.76
N PRO A 120 -9.39 10.13 0.57
CA PRO A 120 -10.55 10.35 1.42
C PRO A 120 -11.26 11.70 1.16
N THR A 121 -10.68 12.58 0.34
CA THR A 121 -11.30 13.85 -0.06
C THR A 121 -12.13 13.73 -1.34
N GLN A 122 -12.04 12.60 -2.02
CA GLN A 122 -12.82 12.27 -3.21
C GLN A 122 -13.86 11.22 -2.84
N ASP A 123 -14.97 11.17 -3.56
CA ASP A 123 -16.00 10.15 -3.39
C ASP A 123 -15.53 8.79 -3.96
N ASP A 124 -14.53 8.21 -3.31
CA ASP A 124 -14.15 6.83 -3.56
C ASP A 124 -15.18 5.93 -2.87
N SER A 125 -16.03 5.30 -3.66
CA SER A 125 -17.15 4.50 -3.15
C SER A 125 -16.66 3.27 -2.40
N ASP A 126 -17.26 3.04 -1.23
CA ASP A 126 -17.16 1.77 -0.54
C ASP A 126 -18.10 0.76 -1.22
N ASP A 127 -17.59 -0.43 -1.55
CA ASP A 127 -18.43 -1.54 -1.98
C ASP A 127 -18.76 -2.46 -0.82
N GLU A 128 -19.99 -2.97 -0.84
CA GLU A 128 -20.41 -4.05 0.05
C GLU A 128 -19.97 -5.40 -0.51
N GLU A 129 -19.25 -6.18 0.29
CA GLU A 129 -18.96 -7.57 -0.03
C GLU A 129 -19.35 -8.48 1.12
N VAL A 130 -19.85 -9.66 0.79
CA VAL A 130 -20.20 -10.67 1.79
C VAL A 130 -19.01 -11.58 2.02
N ASP A 131 -18.49 -11.58 3.24
CA ASP A 131 -17.52 -12.59 3.66
C ASP A 131 -18.20 -13.96 3.67
N PHE A 132 -17.90 -14.78 2.69
CA PHE A 132 -18.48 -16.11 2.51
C PHE A 132 -18.15 -17.08 3.66
N HIS A 133 -17.16 -16.81 4.47
CA HIS A 133 -16.81 -17.67 5.62
C HIS A 133 -17.66 -17.36 6.85
N SER A 134 -17.91 -16.10 7.12
CA SER A 134 -18.68 -15.66 8.30
C SER A 134 -20.11 -15.24 7.98
N GLY A 135 -20.44 -15.05 6.71
CA GLY A 135 -21.72 -14.50 6.28
C GLY A 135 -21.92 -13.03 6.66
N ARG A 136 -20.83 -12.34 7.07
CA ARG A 136 -20.87 -10.92 7.45
C ARG A 136 -20.69 -10.06 6.21
N VAL A 137 -21.44 -8.97 6.17
CA VAL A 137 -21.18 -7.90 5.22
C VAL A 137 -19.94 -7.14 5.69
N ILE A 138 -18.96 -7.01 4.80
CA ILE A 138 -17.78 -6.18 4.99
C ILE A 138 -17.80 -5.07 3.95
N TYR A 139 -17.50 -3.87 4.39
CA TYR A 139 -17.30 -2.73 3.48
C TYR A 139 -15.84 -2.66 3.12
N LEU A 140 -15.55 -2.67 1.83
CA LEU A 140 -14.21 -2.56 1.29
C LEU A 140 -14.10 -1.28 0.48
N THR A 141 -13.06 -0.53 0.71
CA THR A 141 -12.78 0.66 -0.10
C THR A 141 -12.00 0.24 -1.34
N ILE A 142 -12.58 0.44 -2.50
CA ILE A 142 -12.01 -0.03 -3.77
C ILE A 142 -10.84 0.85 -4.21
N GLY A 143 -10.97 2.16 -4.13
CA GLY A 143 -10.03 3.10 -4.70
C GLY A 143 -9.90 2.97 -6.24
N HIS A 144 -8.98 3.70 -6.84
CA HIS A 144 -8.74 3.71 -8.28
C HIS A 144 -7.43 3.02 -8.64
N ILE A 145 -7.42 2.21 -9.71
CA ILE A 145 -6.17 1.63 -10.24
C ILE A 145 -5.37 2.76 -10.89
N VAL A 146 -4.18 3.01 -10.36
CA VAL A 146 -3.25 4.06 -10.83
C VAL A 146 -1.94 3.51 -11.39
N GLY A 147 -1.71 2.21 -11.23
CA GLY A 147 -0.50 1.56 -11.72
C GLY A 147 -0.57 0.05 -11.63
N TRP A 148 0.52 -0.57 -12.06
CA TRP A 148 0.64 -2.02 -12.07
C TRP A 148 2.13 -2.42 -11.96
N VAL A 149 2.39 -3.54 -11.31
CA VAL A 149 3.70 -4.17 -11.20
C VAL A 149 3.68 -5.47 -11.97
N SER A 150 4.61 -5.66 -12.90
CA SER A 150 4.64 -6.82 -13.77
C SER A 150 4.89 -8.12 -13.01
N ASP A 151 4.41 -9.23 -13.56
CA ASP A 151 4.68 -10.56 -13.02
C ASP A 151 6.19 -10.85 -12.90
N GLU A 152 7.02 -10.27 -13.76
CA GLU A 152 8.47 -10.42 -13.70
C GLU A 152 9.05 -9.70 -12.47
N GLU A 153 8.51 -8.55 -12.08
CA GLU A 153 8.92 -7.81 -10.88
C GLU A 153 8.42 -8.49 -9.59
N THR A 154 7.29 -9.20 -9.66
CA THR A 154 6.73 -9.98 -8.54
C THR A 154 7.13 -11.45 -8.57
N PHE A 155 7.62 -11.99 -9.70
CA PHE A 155 7.86 -13.42 -9.94
C PHE A 155 9.01 -14.00 -9.11
N ALA A 156 9.96 -13.18 -8.69
CA ALA A 156 11.01 -13.62 -7.75
C ALA A 156 10.44 -14.22 -6.44
N TRP A 157 9.18 -13.95 -6.16
CA TRP A 157 8.46 -14.35 -4.97
C TRP A 157 7.70 -15.68 -5.08
N ARG A 158 7.22 -16.02 -6.30
CA ARG A 158 6.40 -17.22 -6.53
C ARG A 158 7.18 -18.53 -6.50
N ILE A 159 8.51 -18.47 -6.60
CA ILE A 159 9.39 -19.65 -6.63
C ILE A 159 9.77 -20.14 -5.23
N GLN A 160 9.45 -19.40 -4.17
CA GLN A 160 9.83 -19.74 -2.79
C GLN A 160 8.66 -20.30 -1.95
N LEU A 161 7.50 -20.55 -2.52
CA LEU A 161 6.35 -21.21 -1.90
C LEU A 161 6.19 -22.60 -2.47
#